data_60ff6bd91310622d421c5d7da30629a2
#
_entry.id   60ff6bd91310622d421c5d7da30629a2
#
_cell.length_a   1.000
_cell.length_b   1.000
_cell.length_c   1.000
_cell.angle_alpha   90.00
_cell.angle_beta   90.00
_cell.angle_gamma   90.00
#
_symmetry.space_group_name_H-M   'P 1'
#
loop_
_entity.id
_entity.type
_entity.pdbx_description
1 polymer ?
#
loop_
_entity_poly.entity_id
_entity_poly.type
_entity_poly.pdbx_seq_one_letter_code
_entity_poly.pdbx_strand_id
1 'polypeptide(L)'
;MSKKEKYIFSVVIPVYNAEKYLSETVDSVIAQDIGFEKHIQIILVDDGSKDRSEELCLKYREKYPDNIVYISKENGGVSSARNQGIPYIEGRYVNFLDSDDKWESDVFSKVYRFFEKTYDRIDLAACRMRFFEARTDYHPLDFRFKNRNDRIINILNEENCIQMHVTSCFIKAEAVRKWTFNEEQNYGEDTVYISRIIMDRGRYGVVTKAVCNYRKRGNDSSAVQGMRGKKKWYIETPDQFYGELIRFSMERYGTVIRYLQQLLVYDLQYRVGFGYNHVLNKEEFETYRQTVHKYLSYVDNSCIIRSKTLTMDDKIRMLSFKEGSLNREQLSLRDNIVMYQDSALVNLADRGATLMVNFLSVENDTLILEGCIRTWILSCWPELQLKYVVDEQKYYPAVFNDYDIEKKETLTGDEWQLRFYRVRIPLSGKQQQIYPMIELGNGEECRMKMVFTKFMPLNALNPGAVCFRGKYFIRYAANAIDVRIPSNAMKTKIAYEIKAFNYLRKNERMDAAKLRIQAVCRRFFKKKQIWLISDRDYVANDNGEHLFRYICEHRKEYPDVEPYFVISGESPDYERM
;
A
#
# COMPACT_ATOMS: atom_id res chain seq x y z
N MET A 1 14.91 20.32 39.08
CA MET A 1 13.77 21.23 38.96
C MET A 1 13.16 20.98 37.58
N SER A 2 11.94 20.43 37.49
CA SER A 2 11.24 20.28 36.21
C SER A 2 10.98 21.67 35.64
N LYS A 3 11.46 21.94 34.39
CA LYS A 3 11.06 23.13 33.65
C LYS A 3 9.53 23.08 33.58
N LYS A 4 8.85 24.10 34.09
CA LYS A 4 7.39 24.22 34.01
C LYS A 4 7.01 24.25 32.52
N GLU A 5 6.21 23.32 32.09
CA GLU A 5 5.74 23.23 30.69
C GLU A 5 5.01 24.52 30.31
N LYS A 6 5.50 25.20 29.28
CA LYS A 6 4.89 26.46 28.79
C LYS A 6 3.69 26.16 27.88
N TYR A 7 3.76 25.07 27.13
CA TYR A 7 2.74 24.65 26.17
C TYR A 7 2.20 23.25 26.46
N ILE A 8 1.04 22.93 25.91
CA ILE A 8 0.53 21.55 25.92
C ILE A 8 1.31 20.72 24.89
N PHE A 9 1.51 21.26 23.70
CA PHE A 9 2.19 20.56 22.60
C PHE A 9 3.41 21.32 22.10
N SER A 10 4.46 20.60 21.75
CA SER A 10 5.53 21.04 20.86
C SER A 10 5.53 20.19 19.60
N VAL A 11 5.56 20.84 18.44
CA VAL A 11 5.67 20.18 17.13
C VAL A 11 7.03 20.47 16.55
N VAL A 12 7.86 19.45 16.39
CA VAL A 12 9.17 19.55 15.75
C VAL A 12 9.00 19.21 14.28
N ILE A 13 9.36 20.14 13.40
CA ILE A 13 9.25 19.98 11.94
C ILE A 13 10.65 20.07 11.33
N PRO A 14 11.24 18.94 10.90
CA PRO A 14 12.47 18.96 10.12
C PRO A 14 12.16 19.51 8.72
N VAL A 15 12.91 20.49 8.27
CA VAL A 15 12.71 21.19 7.00
C VAL A 15 13.94 20.98 6.11
N TYR A 16 13.73 20.47 4.90
CA TYR A 16 14.77 20.40 3.88
C TYR A 16 14.15 20.46 2.48
N ASN A 17 14.39 21.55 1.75
CA ASN A 17 13.85 21.80 0.42
C ASN A 17 12.33 21.54 0.34
N ALA A 18 11.58 22.18 1.24
CA ALA A 18 10.14 21.96 1.45
C ALA A 18 9.27 23.16 1.03
N GLU A 19 9.78 24.11 0.23
CA GLU A 19 9.07 25.37 -0.14
C GLU A 19 7.66 25.15 -0.66
N LYS A 20 7.41 24.02 -1.33
CA LYS A 20 6.11 23.66 -1.92
C LYS A 20 5.05 23.27 -0.88
N TYR A 21 5.45 22.71 0.26
CA TYR A 21 4.55 22.01 1.18
C TYR A 21 4.54 22.60 2.58
N LEU A 22 5.63 23.24 2.99
CA LEU A 22 5.87 23.72 4.35
C LEU A 22 4.73 24.60 4.88
N SER A 23 4.19 25.50 4.05
CA SER A 23 3.10 26.36 4.47
C SER A 23 1.84 25.57 4.82
N GLU A 24 1.47 24.58 4.02
CA GLU A 24 0.32 23.72 4.31
C GLU A 24 0.51 22.91 5.60
N THR A 25 1.73 22.44 5.85
CA THR A 25 2.09 21.72 7.07
C THR A 25 1.96 22.62 8.30
N VAL A 26 2.61 23.80 8.31
CA VAL A 26 2.61 24.73 9.44
C VAL A 26 1.20 25.27 9.70
N ASP A 27 0.46 25.64 8.66
CA ASP A 27 -0.91 26.13 8.77
C ASP A 27 -1.85 25.09 9.36
N SER A 28 -1.64 23.80 9.07
CA SER A 28 -2.43 22.72 9.66
C SER A 28 -2.26 22.59 11.17
N VAL A 29 -1.10 22.98 11.70
CA VAL A 29 -0.82 23.03 13.15
C VAL A 29 -1.38 24.31 13.76
N ILE A 30 -1.29 25.44 13.07
CA ILE A 30 -1.86 26.72 13.53
C ILE A 30 -3.39 26.66 13.61
N ALA A 31 -4.03 25.93 12.70
CA ALA A 31 -5.49 25.80 12.61
C ALA A 31 -6.10 24.80 13.63
N GLN A 32 -5.33 24.31 14.60
CA GLN A 32 -5.85 23.34 15.56
C GLN A 32 -6.86 23.95 16.53
N ASP A 33 -7.95 23.23 16.78
CA ASP A 33 -9.09 23.65 17.59
C ASP A 33 -8.78 23.91 19.07
N ILE A 34 -7.67 23.37 19.59
CA ILE A 34 -7.22 23.59 20.96
C ILE A 34 -6.71 25.03 21.19
N GLY A 35 -6.44 25.76 20.14
CA GLY A 35 -5.92 27.15 20.18
C GLY A 35 -4.39 27.21 20.16
N PHE A 36 -3.86 27.60 19.02
CA PHE A 36 -2.43 27.64 18.72
C PHE A 36 -1.63 28.49 19.72
N GLU A 37 -1.98 29.77 19.85
CA GLU A 37 -1.18 30.75 20.59
C GLU A 37 -0.97 30.39 22.05
N LYS A 38 -1.94 29.74 22.68
CA LYS A 38 -1.86 29.37 24.10
C LYS A 38 -1.27 28.00 24.35
N HIS A 39 -1.38 27.07 23.41
CA HIS A 39 -1.22 25.67 23.70
C HIS A 39 -0.19 24.95 22.83
N ILE A 40 0.26 25.57 21.72
CA ILE A 40 1.12 24.90 20.76
C ILE A 40 2.39 25.70 20.50
N GLN A 41 3.52 25.03 20.56
CA GLN A 41 4.81 25.47 20.09
C GLN A 41 5.16 24.74 18.79
N ILE A 42 5.72 25.46 17.79
CA ILE A 42 6.33 24.86 16.60
C ILE A 42 7.84 25.09 16.66
N ILE A 43 8.62 24.08 16.38
CA ILE A 43 10.09 24.12 16.27
C ILE A 43 10.45 23.73 14.84
N LEU A 44 10.75 24.74 14.02
CA LEU A 44 11.19 24.57 12.63
C LEU A 44 12.70 24.39 12.61
N VAL A 45 13.17 23.23 12.16
CA VAL A 45 14.60 22.92 12.07
C VAL A 45 14.98 22.80 10.61
N ASP A 46 15.60 23.83 10.05
CA ASP A 46 16.07 23.84 8.67
C ASP A 46 17.42 23.16 8.56
N ASP A 47 17.43 22.03 7.89
CA ASP A 47 18.58 21.15 7.68
C ASP A 47 19.39 21.57 6.41
N GLY A 48 19.63 22.88 6.26
CA GLY A 48 20.45 23.44 5.18
C GLY A 48 19.74 23.44 3.82
N SER A 49 18.49 23.88 3.79
CA SER A 49 17.71 24.02 2.54
C SER A 49 18.39 24.93 1.51
N LYS A 50 18.14 24.65 0.23
CA LYS A 50 18.67 25.39 -0.92
C LYS A 50 17.58 26.14 -1.69
N ASP A 51 16.32 25.95 -1.32
CA ASP A 51 15.14 26.59 -1.87
C ASP A 51 14.64 27.71 -0.92
N ARG A 52 13.40 28.15 -1.09
CA ARG A 52 12.81 29.24 -0.28
C ARG A 52 12.28 28.79 1.08
N SER A 53 12.64 27.59 1.56
CA SER A 53 12.17 27.05 2.84
C SER A 53 12.60 27.90 4.02
N GLU A 54 13.84 28.43 4.03
CA GLU A 54 14.34 29.33 5.07
C GLU A 54 13.50 30.61 5.15
N GLU A 55 13.22 31.25 4.01
CA GLU A 55 12.40 32.46 3.93
C GLU A 55 11.02 32.23 4.56
N LEU A 56 10.40 31.10 4.25
CA LEU A 56 9.10 30.73 4.80
C LEU A 56 9.16 30.50 6.30
N CYS A 57 10.16 29.80 6.81
CA CYS A 57 10.37 29.59 8.24
C CYS A 57 10.50 30.92 9.02
N LEU A 58 11.32 31.82 8.50
CA LEU A 58 11.55 33.15 9.10
C LEU A 58 10.26 33.96 9.13
N LYS A 59 9.46 33.96 8.06
CA LYS A 59 8.16 34.63 7.99
C LYS A 59 7.17 34.09 9.04
N TYR A 60 7.10 32.80 9.27
CA TYR A 60 6.25 32.22 10.30
C TYR A 60 6.76 32.59 11.71
N ARG A 61 8.08 32.57 11.95
CA ARG A 61 8.67 33.00 13.22
C ARG A 61 8.39 34.50 13.51
N GLU A 62 8.48 35.34 12.51
CA GLU A 62 8.17 36.77 12.65
C GLU A 62 6.69 37.00 13.02
N LYS A 63 5.79 36.24 12.39
CA LYS A 63 4.35 36.32 12.65
C LYS A 63 3.95 35.80 14.02
N TYR A 64 4.63 34.77 14.54
CA TYR A 64 4.32 34.11 15.80
C TYR A 64 5.59 33.94 16.68
N PRO A 65 6.21 35.02 17.14
CA PRO A 65 7.53 34.98 17.78
C PRO A 65 7.55 34.21 19.12
N ASP A 66 6.42 34.16 19.83
CA ASP A 66 6.29 33.44 21.09
C ASP A 66 6.10 31.94 20.92
N ASN A 67 5.55 31.50 19.78
CA ASN A 67 5.17 30.13 19.54
C ASN A 67 6.11 29.37 18.60
N ILE A 68 6.83 30.09 17.72
CA ILE A 68 7.64 29.46 16.68
C ILE A 68 9.12 29.71 16.92
N VAL A 69 9.84 28.63 17.14
CA VAL A 69 11.31 28.60 17.20
C VAL A 69 11.83 28.20 15.82
N TYR A 70 12.79 28.92 15.30
CA TYR A 70 13.51 28.59 14.07
C TYR A 70 14.98 28.31 14.37
N ILE A 71 15.47 27.20 13.82
CA ILE A 71 16.85 26.72 13.96
C ILE A 71 17.35 26.40 12.56
N SER A 72 18.48 27.00 12.16
CA SER A 72 19.20 26.65 10.93
C SER A 72 20.46 25.85 11.27
N LYS A 73 20.75 24.83 10.49
CA LYS A 73 21.95 24.01 10.63
C LYS A 73 22.47 23.53 9.29
N GLU A 74 23.71 23.08 9.24
CA GLU A 74 24.24 22.34 8.09
C GLU A 74 23.49 21.02 7.92
N ASN A 75 23.33 20.58 6.67
CA ASN A 75 22.61 19.34 6.36
C ASN A 75 23.24 18.13 7.04
N GLY A 76 22.49 17.47 7.89
CA GLY A 76 22.85 16.26 8.62
C GLY A 76 21.77 15.17 8.54
N GLY A 77 20.70 15.40 7.77
CA GLY A 77 19.58 14.47 7.61
C GLY A 77 18.49 14.62 8.66
N VAL A 78 17.37 13.94 8.41
CA VAL A 78 16.13 14.09 9.19
C VAL A 78 16.30 13.75 10.69
N SER A 79 17.10 12.73 11.01
CA SER A 79 17.42 12.36 12.40
C SER A 79 18.14 13.49 13.14
N SER A 80 19.15 14.07 12.49
CA SER A 80 19.92 15.20 13.03
C SER A 80 19.04 16.42 13.25
N ALA A 81 18.17 16.75 12.30
CA ALA A 81 17.21 17.84 12.43
C ALA A 81 16.22 17.62 13.58
N ARG A 82 15.65 16.39 13.71
CA ARG A 82 14.76 16.05 14.83
C ARG A 82 15.48 16.14 16.19
N ASN A 83 16.70 15.61 16.29
CA ASN A 83 17.52 15.69 17.50
C ASN A 83 17.84 17.14 17.89
N GLN A 84 18.16 18.00 16.92
CA GLN A 84 18.45 19.41 17.15
C GLN A 84 17.22 20.17 17.71
N GLY A 85 16.00 19.73 17.39
CA GLY A 85 14.77 20.31 17.90
C GLY A 85 14.45 19.91 19.35
N ILE A 86 14.91 18.74 19.82
CA ILE A 86 14.56 18.19 21.15
C ILE A 86 14.90 19.13 22.32
N PRO A 87 16.06 19.80 22.39
CA PRO A 87 16.41 20.72 23.48
C PRO A 87 15.46 21.93 23.64
N TYR A 88 14.76 22.31 22.57
CA TYR A 88 13.87 23.48 22.53
C TYR A 88 12.41 23.13 22.89
N ILE A 89 12.09 21.87 23.18
CA ILE A 89 10.75 21.44 23.56
C ILE A 89 10.34 22.06 24.90
N GLU A 90 9.25 22.82 24.89
CA GLU A 90 8.60 23.41 26.06
C GLU A 90 7.17 22.88 26.29
N GLY A 91 6.67 22.02 25.38
CA GLY A 91 5.39 21.37 25.49
C GLY A 91 5.45 20.08 26.32
N ARG A 92 4.30 19.72 26.92
CA ARG A 92 4.12 18.48 27.66
C ARG A 92 4.10 17.25 26.76
N TYR A 93 3.55 17.39 25.56
CA TYR A 93 3.48 16.37 24.52
C TYR A 93 4.19 16.84 23.27
N VAL A 94 4.82 15.94 22.56
CA VAL A 94 5.65 16.22 21.39
C VAL A 94 5.14 15.45 20.19
N ASN A 95 5.09 16.10 19.04
CA ASN A 95 4.94 15.46 17.76
C ASN A 95 6.12 15.80 16.85
N PHE A 96 6.61 14.86 16.06
CA PHE A 96 7.58 15.07 15.00
C PHE A 96 6.83 14.99 13.67
N LEU A 97 6.51 16.13 13.08
CA LEU A 97 5.72 16.22 11.85
C LEU A 97 6.64 16.45 10.66
N ASP A 98 6.54 15.61 9.65
CA ASP A 98 7.29 15.80 8.41
C ASP A 98 6.77 17.03 7.64
N SER A 99 7.68 17.78 6.99
CA SER A 99 7.39 19.09 6.38
C SER A 99 6.47 19.09 5.16
N ASP A 100 6.00 17.91 4.75
CA ASP A 100 5.03 17.72 3.67
C ASP A 100 3.72 17.05 4.11
N ASP A 101 3.60 16.68 5.39
CA ASP A 101 2.39 16.11 5.98
C ASP A 101 1.52 17.16 6.66
N LYS A 102 0.28 16.80 7.00
CA LYS A 102 -0.63 17.70 7.70
C LYS A 102 -1.60 17.01 8.64
N TRP A 103 -2.05 17.73 9.66
CA TRP A 103 -3.05 17.29 10.60
C TRP A 103 -4.45 17.75 10.21
N GLU A 104 -5.47 16.98 10.56
CA GLU A 104 -6.85 17.47 10.63
C GLU A 104 -7.00 18.45 11.80
N SER A 105 -7.90 19.43 11.69
CA SER A 105 -7.98 20.58 12.61
C SER A 105 -8.39 20.27 14.05
N ASP A 106 -8.91 19.08 14.33
CA ASP A 106 -9.43 18.67 15.64
C ASP A 106 -8.60 17.56 16.33
N VAL A 107 -7.38 17.33 15.84
CA VAL A 107 -6.54 16.23 16.33
C VAL A 107 -5.97 16.50 17.72
N PHE A 108 -5.43 17.70 17.95
CA PHE A 108 -4.72 18.01 19.18
C PHE A 108 -5.64 17.97 20.41
N SER A 109 -6.87 18.47 20.29
CA SER A 109 -7.87 18.39 21.37
C SER A 109 -8.27 16.94 21.68
N LYS A 110 -8.36 16.07 20.67
CA LYS A 110 -8.65 14.64 20.86
C LYS A 110 -7.50 13.92 21.57
N VAL A 111 -6.28 14.16 21.12
CA VAL A 111 -5.07 13.57 21.70
C VAL A 111 -4.88 14.06 23.14
N TYR A 112 -5.08 15.34 23.40
CA TYR A 112 -4.99 15.91 24.75
C TYR A 112 -5.97 15.21 25.71
N ARG A 113 -7.26 15.14 25.33
CA ARG A 113 -8.30 14.47 26.15
C ARG A 113 -7.98 13.00 26.40
N PHE A 114 -7.35 12.32 25.44
CA PHE A 114 -6.95 10.93 25.61
C PHE A 114 -5.77 10.80 26.58
N PHE A 115 -4.74 11.62 26.45
CA PHE A 115 -3.61 11.62 27.36
C PHE A 115 -4.03 11.95 28.79
N GLU A 116 -4.88 12.94 29.02
CA GLU A 116 -5.34 13.29 30.37
C GLU A 116 -6.03 12.11 31.09
N LYS A 117 -6.69 11.24 30.35
CA LYS A 117 -7.32 10.02 30.89
C LYS A 117 -6.34 8.85 31.08
N THR A 118 -5.20 8.90 30.44
CA THR A 118 -4.28 7.75 30.33
C THR A 118 -2.83 8.10 30.68
N TYR A 119 -2.59 9.29 31.23
CA TYR A 119 -1.26 9.85 31.41
C TYR A 119 -0.29 8.88 32.07
N ASP A 120 -0.64 8.30 33.22
CA ASP A 120 0.25 7.40 33.94
C ASP A 120 0.42 6.02 33.30
N ARG A 121 -0.35 5.74 32.25
CA ARG A 121 -0.44 4.42 31.64
C ARG A 121 0.35 4.27 30.35
N ILE A 122 0.57 5.37 29.60
CA ILE A 122 1.23 5.37 28.30
C ILE A 122 2.21 6.53 28.16
N ASP A 123 3.19 6.39 27.31
CA ASP A 123 4.14 7.45 26.97
C ASP A 123 3.98 7.92 25.50
N LEU A 124 3.21 7.18 24.70
CA LEU A 124 2.97 7.47 23.28
C LEU A 124 1.49 7.19 22.94
N ALA A 125 0.90 8.09 22.16
CA ALA A 125 -0.40 7.91 21.52
C ALA A 125 -0.27 8.04 20.00
N ALA A 126 -0.74 7.04 19.27
CA ALA A 126 -0.74 6.99 17.82
C ALA A 126 -2.10 7.40 17.25
N CYS A 127 -2.08 8.15 16.14
CA CYS A 127 -3.23 8.57 15.36
C CYS A 127 -3.33 7.78 14.06
N ARG A 128 -4.49 7.81 13.41
CA ARG A 128 -4.67 7.20 12.10
C ARG A 128 -3.86 7.94 11.04
N MET A 129 -3.33 7.21 10.07
CA MET A 129 -2.65 7.78 8.92
C MET A 129 -3.48 7.54 7.67
N ARG A 130 -3.86 8.63 6.99
CA ARG A 130 -4.56 8.62 5.71
C ARG A 130 -3.66 9.19 4.63
N PHE A 131 -3.52 8.48 3.53
CA PHE A 131 -2.81 9.00 2.36
C PHE A 131 -3.64 10.06 1.65
N PHE A 132 -2.97 11.04 1.05
CA PHE A 132 -3.62 12.04 0.19
C PHE A 132 -2.75 12.39 -1.03
N GLU A 133 -3.33 13.06 -2.01
CA GLU A 133 -2.86 13.28 -3.38
C GLU A 133 -2.90 12.01 -4.25
N ALA A 134 -1.78 11.41 -4.62
CA ALA A 134 -1.73 10.28 -5.54
C ALA A 134 -2.45 9.03 -5.03
N ARG A 135 -2.72 8.96 -3.73
CA ARG A 135 -3.43 7.87 -3.08
C ARG A 135 -4.31 8.41 -1.95
N THR A 136 -5.50 7.86 -1.74
CA THR A 136 -6.49 8.42 -0.80
C THR A 136 -7.05 7.43 0.22
N ASP A 137 -6.40 6.29 0.41
CA ASP A 137 -6.78 5.26 1.39
C ASP A 137 -5.98 5.38 2.70
N TYR A 138 -6.34 4.58 3.68
CA TYR A 138 -5.61 4.51 4.95
C TYR A 138 -4.40 3.59 4.86
N HIS A 139 -3.42 3.85 5.74
CA HIS A 139 -2.23 3.03 5.85
C HIS A 139 -2.58 1.54 6.11
N PRO A 140 -1.82 0.55 5.57
CA PRO A 140 -2.10 -0.89 5.78
C PRO A 140 -2.25 -1.31 7.25
N LEU A 141 -1.56 -0.63 8.17
CA LEU A 141 -1.67 -0.88 9.61
C LEU A 141 -2.90 -0.24 10.28
N ASP A 142 -3.84 0.35 9.51
CA ASP A 142 -5.04 1.00 10.06
C ASP A 142 -5.99 0.04 10.79
N PHE A 143 -5.86 -1.25 10.59
CA PHE A 143 -6.71 -2.25 11.25
C PHE A 143 -6.67 -2.16 12.79
N ARG A 144 -5.60 -1.62 13.40
CA ARG A 144 -5.51 -1.42 14.85
C ARG A 144 -6.48 -0.35 15.41
N PHE A 145 -7.05 0.48 14.52
CA PHE A 145 -8.04 1.50 14.84
C PHE A 145 -9.50 1.08 14.57
N LYS A 146 -9.74 -0.14 14.07
CA LYS A 146 -11.08 -0.56 13.56
C LYS A 146 -12.18 -0.57 14.62
N ASN A 147 -11.86 -0.72 15.89
CA ASN A 147 -12.85 -0.75 16.98
C ASN A 147 -13.51 0.60 17.28
N ARG A 148 -13.16 1.67 16.53
CA ARG A 148 -13.70 3.03 16.61
C ARG A 148 -13.64 3.72 17.98
N ASN A 149 -13.07 3.09 19.00
CA ASN A 149 -12.89 3.64 20.35
C ASN A 149 -11.41 3.82 20.63
N ASP A 150 -11.10 4.93 21.29
CA ASP A 150 -9.75 5.19 21.80
C ASP A 150 -9.43 4.15 22.87
N ARG A 151 -8.22 3.58 22.82
CA ARG A 151 -7.81 2.50 23.73
C ARG A 151 -6.30 2.43 23.91
N ILE A 152 -5.89 1.67 24.90
CA ILE A 152 -4.49 1.32 25.13
C ILE A 152 -4.26 -0.08 24.54
N ILE A 153 -3.21 -0.21 23.75
CA ILE A 153 -2.71 -1.47 23.22
C ILE A 153 -1.62 -1.96 24.18
N ASN A 154 -1.76 -3.20 24.65
CA ASN A 154 -0.69 -3.94 25.33
C ASN A 154 0.05 -4.78 24.28
N ILE A 155 1.34 -4.48 24.06
CA ILE A 155 2.11 -5.10 22.98
C ILE A 155 2.39 -6.60 23.20
N LEU A 156 2.30 -7.09 24.46
CA LEU A 156 2.46 -8.50 24.75
C LEU A 156 1.20 -9.33 24.45
N ASN A 157 0.01 -8.68 24.39
CA ASN A 157 -1.26 -9.34 24.13
C ASN A 157 -1.78 -9.08 22.72
N GLU A 158 -1.39 -7.97 22.10
CA GLU A 158 -1.87 -7.50 20.79
C GLU A 158 -0.69 -7.35 19.82
N GLU A 159 0.04 -8.41 19.61
CA GLU A 159 1.30 -8.48 18.87
C GLU A 159 1.27 -7.87 17.46
N ASN A 160 0.12 -7.98 16.77
CA ASN A 160 -0.05 -7.45 15.40
C ASN A 160 -0.27 -5.92 15.36
N CYS A 161 -0.51 -5.28 16.50
CA CYS A 161 -0.78 -3.84 16.56
C CYS A 161 0.54 -3.06 16.59
N ILE A 162 1.36 -3.19 15.56
CA ILE A 162 2.65 -2.50 15.43
C ILE A 162 2.47 -1.02 15.06
N GLN A 163 3.37 -0.17 15.55
CA GLN A 163 3.47 1.25 15.19
C GLN A 163 4.85 1.52 14.60
N MET A 164 4.93 2.21 13.47
CA MET A 164 6.20 2.40 12.74
C MET A 164 6.51 3.86 12.39
N HIS A 165 5.55 4.76 12.41
CA HIS A 165 5.72 6.13 11.91
C HIS A 165 5.64 7.14 13.04
N VAL A 166 6.70 7.93 13.24
CA VAL A 166 6.76 8.96 14.27
C VAL A 166 5.83 10.12 13.98
N THR A 167 5.64 10.47 12.70
CA THR A 167 4.81 11.61 12.28
C THR A 167 3.36 11.51 12.78
N SER A 168 2.81 10.29 12.88
CA SER A 168 1.46 10.05 13.38
C SER A 168 1.38 9.84 14.89
N CYS A 169 2.44 10.13 15.65
CA CYS A 169 2.52 9.90 17.08
C CYS A 169 2.65 11.20 17.88
N PHE A 170 2.00 11.22 19.04
CA PHE A 170 2.28 12.18 20.09
C PHE A 170 2.94 11.45 21.26
N ILE A 171 3.99 12.04 21.82
CA ILE A 171 4.87 11.41 22.79
C ILE A 171 5.03 12.34 23.99
N LYS A 172 5.07 11.85 25.21
CA LYS A 172 5.42 12.66 26.38
C LYS A 172 6.81 13.25 26.24
N ALA A 173 6.98 14.50 26.56
CA ALA A 173 8.28 15.19 26.47
C ALA A 173 9.37 14.49 27.30
N GLU A 174 9.03 13.91 28.45
CA GLU A 174 9.96 13.13 29.28
C GLU A 174 10.46 11.88 28.57
N ALA A 175 9.59 11.19 27.82
CA ALA A 175 9.97 10.02 27.03
C ALA A 175 10.81 10.41 25.80
N VAL A 176 10.49 11.55 25.15
CA VAL A 176 11.30 12.09 24.05
C VAL A 176 12.73 12.37 24.49
N ARG A 177 12.92 13.00 25.64
CA ARG A 177 14.26 13.36 26.16
C ARG A 177 15.11 12.16 26.60
N LYS A 178 14.50 11.00 26.75
CA LYS A 178 15.19 9.76 27.14
C LYS A 178 15.95 9.11 25.99
N TRP A 179 15.53 9.36 24.75
CA TRP A 179 16.04 8.72 23.54
C TRP A 179 16.43 9.75 22.49
N THR A 180 17.34 9.37 21.61
CA THR A 180 17.73 10.15 20.43
C THR A 180 17.52 9.33 19.15
N PHE A 181 17.25 10.02 18.05
CA PHE A 181 17.28 9.40 16.73
C PHE A 181 18.72 9.05 16.37
N ASN A 182 18.95 7.92 15.73
CA ASN A 182 20.26 7.56 15.22
C ASN A 182 20.55 8.35 13.95
N GLU A 183 21.55 9.22 13.96
CA GLU A 183 21.89 10.11 12.84
C GLU A 183 22.61 9.38 11.70
N GLU A 184 23.20 8.21 11.98
CA GLU A 184 23.83 7.37 10.95
C GLU A 184 22.80 6.51 10.17
N GLN A 185 21.58 6.38 10.73
CA GLN A 185 20.52 5.58 10.16
C GLN A 185 19.66 6.42 9.19
N ASN A 186 19.61 6.01 7.91
CA ASN A 186 18.85 6.72 6.88
C ASN A 186 17.51 6.05 6.50
N TYR A 187 17.13 4.97 7.17
CA TYR A 187 15.87 4.25 6.96
C TYR A 187 15.43 3.55 8.23
N GLY A 188 14.17 3.73 8.61
CA GLY A 188 13.57 3.13 9.80
C GLY A 188 14.04 3.76 11.12
N GLU A 189 14.70 4.91 11.09
CA GLU A 189 15.17 5.68 12.25
C GLU A 189 14.00 6.06 13.16
N ASP A 190 12.87 6.45 12.58
CA ASP A 190 11.64 6.77 13.27
C ASP A 190 11.01 5.53 13.91
N THR A 191 11.01 4.41 13.20
CA THR A 191 10.52 3.13 13.72
C THR A 191 11.35 2.65 14.92
N VAL A 192 12.69 2.73 14.84
CA VAL A 192 13.58 2.37 15.95
C VAL A 192 13.30 3.25 17.15
N TYR A 193 13.22 4.56 16.94
CA TYR A 193 12.99 5.53 18.00
C TYR A 193 11.69 5.28 18.76
N ILE A 194 10.55 5.18 18.07
CA ILE A 194 9.25 4.96 18.73
C ILE A 194 9.11 3.54 19.28
N SER A 195 9.73 2.53 18.65
CA SER A 195 9.67 1.17 19.16
C SER A 195 10.39 1.02 20.50
N ARG A 196 11.49 1.74 20.73
CA ARG A 196 12.13 1.81 22.04
C ARG A 196 11.20 2.36 23.11
N ILE A 197 10.50 3.46 22.83
CA ILE A 197 9.53 4.07 23.76
C ILE A 197 8.38 3.11 24.05
N ILE A 198 7.84 2.46 23.02
CA ILE A 198 6.73 1.52 23.15
C ILE A 198 7.15 0.27 23.93
N MET A 199 8.30 -0.31 23.61
CA MET A 199 8.80 -1.50 24.30
C MET A 199 9.26 -1.19 25.74
N ASP A 200 9.82 -0.02 26.01
CA ASP A 200 10.18 0.38 27.37
C ASP A 200 8.93 0.44 28.27
N ARG A 201 7.81 0.94 27.74
CA ARG A 201 6.54 1.04 28.46
C ARG A 201 5.68 -0.24 28.42
N GLY A 202 5.87 -1.09 27.43
CA GLY A 202 5.08 -2.29 27.17
C GLY A 202 3.68 -2.02 26.60
N ARG A 203 3.34 -0.76 26.34
CA ARG A 203 2.01 -0.34 25.84
C ARG A 203 2.04 1.04 25.22
N TYR A 204 1.05 1.33 24.34
CA TYR A 204 0.83 2.65 23.77
C TYR A 204 -0.67 2.90 23.51
N GLY A 205 -1.04 4.16 23.29
CA GLY A 205 -2.42 4.55 23.02
C GLY A 205 -2.72 4.61 21.53
N VAL A 206 -4.00 4.42 21.15
CA VAL A 206 -4.53 4.72 19.83
C VAL A 206 -5.73 5.65 19.93
N VAL A 207 -5.70 6.75 19.16
CA VAL A 207 -6.77 7.76 19.10
C VAL A 207 -7.46 7.66 17.75
N THR A 208 -8.60 6.98 17.73
CA THR A 208 -9.22 6.46 16.50
C THR A 208 -9.84 7.53 15.59
N LYS A 209 -10.19 8.69 16.16
CA LYS A 209 -10.77 9.81 15.41
C LYS A 209 -9.76 10.92 15.07
N ALA A 210 -8.50 10.75 15.45
CA ALA A 210 -7.42 11.67 15.12
C ALA A 210 -6.72 11.18 13.84
N VAL A 211 -6.61 12.05 12.82
CA VAL A 211 -6.09 11.67 11.50
C VAL A 211 -4.92 12.55 11.11
N CYS A 212 -3.78 11.91 10.84
CA CYS A 212 -2.64 12.45 10.13
C CYS A 212 -2.82 12.22 8.63
N ASN A 213 -2.72 13.25 7.83
CA ASN A 213 -2.73 13.13 6.38
C ASN A 213 -1.27 13.06 5.90
N TYR A 214 -0.90 11.88 5.38
CA TYR A 214 0.42 11.57 4.86
C TYR A 214 0.46 11.73 3.35
N ARG A 215 1.35 12.59 2.84
CA ARG A 215 1.41 12.91 1.41
C ARG A 215 2.04 11.77 0.60
N LYS A 216 1.35 11.36 -0.45
CA LYS A 216 1.90 10.45 -1.48
C LYS A 216 2.03 11.22 -2.79
N ARG A 217 3.28 11.48 -3.18
CA ARG A 217 3.60 12.19 -4.43
C ARG A 217 3.46 11.25 -5.62
N GLY A 218 2.95 11.74 -6.75
CA GLY A 218 2.73 10.94 -7.96
C GLY A 218 4.00 10.53 -8.70
N ASN A 219 5.08 11.25 -8.49
CA ASN A 219 6.38 11.04 -9.12
C ASN A 219 7.31 10.33 -8.15
N ASP A 220 7.36 9.07 -8.08
CA ASP A 220 8.29 8.16 -7.35
C ASP A 220 9.47 8.78 -6.53
N SER A 221 9.36 10.06 -6.14
CA SER A 221 10.37 10.86 -5.45
C SER A 221 10.35 10.72 -3.92
N SER A 222 9.77 9.64 -3.38
CA SER A 222 9.80 9.44 -1.93
C SER A 222 11.20 9.00 -1.46
N ALA A 223 11.61 9.47 -0.28
CA ALA A 223 12.90 9.11 0.33
C ALA A 223 13.11 7.57 0.38
N VAL A 224 12.05 6.80 0.63
CA VAL A 224 12.07 5.33 0.67
C VAL A 224 12.45 4.70 -0.68
N GLN A 225 11.95 5.25 -1.79
CA GLN A 225 12.25 4.73 -3.13
C GLN A 225 13.69 5.06 -3.55
N GLY A 226 14.16 6.26 -3.22
CA GLY A 226 15.55 6.65 -3.48
C GLY A 226 16.57 5.83 -2.68
N MET A 227 16.21 5.28 -1.53
CA MET A 227 17.10 4.45 -0.72
C MET A 227 17.39 3.08 -1.33
N ARG A 228 16.45 2.48 -2.05
CA ARG A 228 16.62 1.16 -2.69
C ARG A 228 17.71 1.16 -3.77
N GLY A 229 18.06 2.31 -4.33
CA GLY A 229 19.19 2.48 -5.24
C GLY A 229 20.56 2.60 -4.55
N LYS A 230 20.64 2.52 -3.22
CA LYS A 230 21.87 2.71 -2.44
C LYS A 230 22.30 1.42 -1.76
N LYS A 231 23.60 1.05 -1.86
CA LYS A 231 24.17 -0.13 -1.19
C LYS A 231 23.91 -0.14 0.32
N LYS A 232 23.94 1.03 0.96
CA LYS A 232 23.72 1.19 2.40
C LYS A 232 22.38 0.57 2.87
N TRP A 233 21.32 0.65 2.04
CA TRP A 233 20.01 0.07 2.37
C TRP A 233 20.07 -1.47 2.54
N TYR A 234 20.95 -2.12 1.81
CA TYR A 234 21.11 -3.59 1.85
C TYR A 234 22.09 -4.03 2.93
N ILE A 235 23.22 -3.34 3.08
CA ILE A 235 24.35 -3.79 3.87
C ILE A 235 24.26 -3.32 5.33
N GLU A 236 24.02 -2.03 5.55
CA GLU A 236 24.10 -1.43 6.89
C GLU A 236 22.73 -1.36 7.58
N THR A 237 21.69 -0.99 6.85
CA THR A 237 20.35 -0.75 7.43
C THR A 237 19.77 -1.95 8.19
N PRO A 238 19.93 -3.21 7.76
CA PRO A 238 19.39 -4.34 8.54
C PRO A 238 19.96 -4.43 9.94
N ASP A 239 21.26 -4.25 10.13
CA ASP A 239 21.87 -4.30 11.47
C ASP A 239 21.52 -3.07 12.29
N GLN A 240 21.49 -1.87 11.71
CA GLN A 240 21.09 -0.63 12.37
C GLN A 240 19.61 -0.65 12.80
N PHE A 241 18.74 -1.30 12.04
CA PHE A 241 17.31 -1.35 12.33
C PHE A 241 16.95 -2.59 13.16
N TYR A 242 17.13 -3.78 12.60
CA TYR A 242 16.69 -5.02 13.27
C TYR A 242 17.62 -5.40 14.41
N GLY A 243 18.93 -5.30 14.21
CA GLY A 243 19.92 -5.66 15.21
C GLY A 243 19.75 -4.85 16.48
N GLU A 244 19.46 -3.57 16.35
CA GLU A 244 19.26 -2.68 17.48
C GLU A 244 17.97 -3.01 18.25
N LEU A 245 16.85 -3.19 17.57
CA LEU A 245 15.57 -3.51 18.22
C LEU A 245 15.58 -4.91 18.85
N ILE A 246 16.24 -5.88 18.23
CA ILE A 246 16.42 -7.23 18.80
C ILE A 246 17.23 -7.15 20.08
N ARG A 247 18.37 -6.43 20.08
CA ARG A 247 19.18 -6.23 21.28
C ARG A 247 18.35 -5.59 22.39
N PHE A 248 17.64 -4.53 22.09
CA PHE A 248 16.77 -3.87 23.06
C PHE A 248 15.69 -4.80 23.62
N SER A 249 15.05 -5.61 22.77
CA SER A 249 14.05 -6.59 23.21
C SER A 249 14.65 -7.66 24.11
N MET A 250 15.84 -8.17 23.77
CA MET A 250 16.55 -9.16 24.58
C MET A 250 16.95 -8.60 25.95
N GLU A 251 17.47 -7.37 26.01
CA GLU A 251 17.84 -6.70 27.25
C GLU A 251 16.61 -6.45 28.15
N ARG A 252 15.48 -6.05 27.55
CA ARG A 252 14.29 -5.63 28.30
C ARG A 252 13.39 -6.80 28.71
N TYR A 253 13.31 -7.85 27.92
CA TYR A 253 12.35 -8.95 28.04
C TYR A 253 12.99 -10.34 28.10
N GLY A 254 14.30 -10.46 27.91
CA GLY A 254 15.00 -11.75 27.82
C GLY A 254 14.70 -12.53 26.51
N THR A 255 13.90 -11.98 25.62
CA THR A 255 13.49 -12.63 24.36
C THR A 255 13.11 -11.58 23.31
N VAL A 256 13.06 -12.00 22.03
CA VAL A 256 12.47 -11.19 20.95
C VAL A 256 10.96 -11.32 21.04
N ILE A 257 10.29 -10.33 21.66
CA ILE A 257 8.84 -10.38 21.88
C ILE A 257 8.07 -10.40 20.56
N ARG A 258 6.90 -11.04 20.56
CA ARG A 258 6.08 -11.24 19.35
C ARG A 258 5.68 -9.93 18.65
N TYR A 259 5.50 -8.85 19.39
CA TYR A 259 5.29 -7.51 18.82
C TYR A 259 6.45 -7.10 17.90
N LEU A 260 7.70 -7.28 18.35
CA LEU A 260 8.88 -6.99 17.53
C LEU A 260 8.97 -7.96 16.35
N GLN A 261 8.67 -9.24 16.54
CA GLN A 261 8.64 -10.21 15.44
C GLN A 261 7.63 -9.79 14.34
N GLN A 262 6.45 -9.28 14.70
CA GLN A 262 5.47 -8.76 13.75
C GLN A 262 5.97 -7.50 13.02
N LEU A 263 6.73 -6.65 13.70
CA LEU A 263 7.36 -5.49 13.09
C LEU A 263 8.44 -5.91 12.08
N LEU A 264 9.28 -6.89 12.44
CA LEU A 264 10.26 -7.47 11.53
C LEU A 264 9.58 -8.09 10.31
N VAL A 265 8.52 -8.87 10.49
CA VAL A 265 7.73 -9.45 9.40
C VAL A 265 7.22 -8.36 8.45
N TYR A 266 6.70 -7.26 9.01
CA TYR A 266 6.16 -6.17 8.20
C TYR A 266 7.23 -5.49 7.33
N ASP A 267 8.44 -5.29 7.81
CA ASP A 267 9.50 -4.68 7.00
C ASP A 267 10.18 -5.71 6.09
N LEU A 268 10.45 -6.92 6.59
CA LEU A 268 11.12 -7.97 5.83
C LEU A 268 10.35 -8.40 4.56
N GLN A 269 9.01 -8.25 4.51
CA GLN A 269 8.25 -8.52 3.29
C GLN A 269 8.76 -7.72 2.09
N TYR A 270 9.19 -6.48 2.32
CA TYR A 270 9.72 -5.61 1.28
C TYR A 270 11.15 -5.99 0.85
N ARG A 271 11.85 -6.79 1.66
CA ARG A 271 13.21 -7.28 1.38
C ARG A 271 13.22 -8.66 0.76
N VAL A 272 12.49 -9.60 1.33
CA VAL A 272 12.40 -10.99 0.82
C VAL A 272 11.83 -11.05 -0.60
N GLY A 273 10.95 -10.09 -0.97
CA GLY A 273 10.40 -9.97 -2.32
C GLY A 273 11.32 -9.35 -3.37
N PHE A 274 12.50 -8.86 -2.98
CA PHE A 274 13.43 -8.26 -3.94
C PHE A 274 14.31 -9.31 -4.61
N GLY A 275 14.37 -9.24 -5.94
CA GLY A 275 15.32 -9.98 -6.73
C GLY A 275 16.71 -9.33 -6.72
N TYR A 276 17.67 -10.05 -7.28
CA TYR A 276 18.99 -9.50 -7.60
C TYR A 276 18.85 -8.20 -8.41
N ASN A 277 19.59 -7.19 -8.02
CA ASN A 277 19.62 -5.91 -8.71
C ASN A 277 21.09 -5.49 -8.96
N HIS A 278 21.27 -4.53 -9.86
CA HIS A 278 22.62 -4.05 -10.23
C HIS A 278 23.29 -3.17 -9.15
N VAL A 279 22.67 -2.96 -8.00
CA VAL A 279 23.22 -2.15 -6.88
C VAL A 279 24.28 -2.95 -6.13
N LEU A 280 24.09 -4.26 -5.98
CA LEU A 280 25.00 -5.18 -5.32
C LEU A 280 25.73 -6.04 -6.35
N ASN A 281 27.00 -6.38 -6.08
CA ASN A 281 27.64 -7.48 -6.79
C ASN A 281 27.15 -8.84 -6.21
N LYS A 282 27.55 -9.96 -6.83
CA LYS A 282 27.07 -11.30 -6.42
C LYS A 282 27.46 -11.67 -4.99
N GLU A 283 28.64 -11.32 -4.53
CA GLU A 283 29.12 -11.59 -3.18
C GLU A 283 28.37 -10.74 -2.15
N GLU A 284 28.20 -9.46 -2.42
CA GLU A 284 27.39 -8.55 -1.61
C GLU A 284 25.92 -9.00 -1.53
N PHE A 285 25.38 -9.53 -2.62
CA PHE A 285 24.00 -10.04 -2.65
C PHE A 285 23.86 -11.30 -1.78
N GLU A 286 24.83 -12.22 -1.82
CA GLU A 286 24.81 -13.39 -0.96
C GLU A 286 24.95 -13.01 0.52
N THR A 287 25.82 -12.06 0.84
CA THR A 287 25.94 -11.49 2.21
C THR A 287 24.62 -10.87 2.67
N TYR A 288 23.95 -10.13 1.81
CA TYR A 288 22.64 -9.56 2.08
C TYR A 288 21.60 -10.66 2.32
N ARG A 289 21.59 -11.70 1.50
CA ARG A 289 20.71 -12.87 1.65
C ARG A 289 20.88 -13.53 3.02
N GLN A 290 22.12 -13.78 3.43
CA GLN A 290 22.43 -14.33 4.75
C GLN A 290 21.99 -13.41 5.88
N THR A 291 22.16 -12.10 5.73
CA THR A 291 21.72 -11.10 6.71
C THR A 291 20.20 -11.09 6.86
N VAL A 292 19.45 -11.11 5.76
CA VAL A 292 17.98 -11.18 5.82
C VAL A 292 17.53 -12.50 6.45
N HIS A 293 18.17 -13.63 6.12
CA HIS A 293 17.88 -14.94 6.73
C HIS A 293 18.17 -14.92 8.24
N LYS A 294 19.30 -14.36 8.66
CA LYS A 294 19.66 -14.17 10.09
C LYS A 294 18.53 -13.45 10.84
N TYR A 295 18.01 -12.35 10.31
CA TYR A 295 16.96 -11.60 11.01
C TYR A 295 15.59 -12.30 10.95
N LEU A 296 15.31 -13.00 9.87
CA LEU A 296 14.09 -13.80 9.77
C LEU A 296 14.10 -15.01 10.73
N SER A 297 15.27 -15.53 11.10
CA SER A 297 15.39 -16.63 12.08
C SER A 297 14.91 -16.26 13.48
N TYR A 298 14.88 -14.98 13.85
CA TYR A 298 14.30 -14.49 15.10
C TYR A 298 12.75 -14.44 15.10
N VAL A 299 12.12 -14.73 13.99
CA VAL A 299 10.67 -14.65 13.81
C VAL A 299 10.07 -16.05 13.88
N ASP A 300 9.11 -16.28 14.77
CA ASP A 300 8.36 -17.52 14.82
C ASP A 300 7.47 -17.68 13.55
N ASN A 301 7.36 -18.91 13.03
CA ASN A 301 6.52 -19.19 11.87
C ASN A 301 5.07 -18.74 12.09
N SER A 302 4.56 -18.89 13.32
CA SER A 302 3.22 -18.42 13.69
C SER A 302 3.03 -16.91 13.52
N CYS A 303 4.09 -16.08 13.65
CA CYS A 303 4.03 -14.65 13.39
C CYS A 303 3.88 -14.36 11.89
N ILE A 304 4.57 -15.11 11.04
CA ILE A 304 4.42 -15.01 9.58
C ILE A 304 3.00 -15.42 9.17
N ILE A 305 2.53 -16.59 9.65
CA ILE A 305 1.22 -17.15 9.31
C ILE A 305 0.09 -16.22 9.74
N ARG A 306 0.13 -15.69 10.96
CA ARG A 306 -0.92 -14.84 11.53
C ARG A 306 -0.80 -13.36 11.16
N SER A 307 0.22 -12.98 10.40
CA SER A 307 0.37 -11.59 9.95
C SER A 307 -0.87 -11.13 9.18
N LYS A 308 -1.36 -9.94 9.53
CA LYS A 308 -2.52 -9.29 8.89
C LYS A 308 -2.13 -8.44 7.69
N THR A 309 -0.86 -8.23 7.46
CA THR A 309 -0.33 -7.35 6.41
C THR A 309 0.28 -8.10 5.26
N LEU A 310 0.76 -9.32 5.50
CA LEU A 310 1.33 -10.15 4.44
C LEU A 310 0.24 -10.66 3.49
N THR A 311 0.54 -10.61 2.22
CA THR A 311 -0.16 -11.43 1.23
C THR A 311 0.19 -12.90 1.44
N MET A 312 -0.58 -13.79 0.84
CA MET A 312 -0.26 -15.20 0.90
C MET A 312 1.10 -15.51 0.27
N ASP A 313 1.39 -14.91 -0.88
CA ASP A 313 2.67 -15.07 -1.55
C ASP A 313 3.84 -14.67 -0.63
N ASP A 314 3.68 -13.58 0.12
CA ASP A 314 4.71 -13.13 1.06
C ASP A 314 4.89 -14.10 2.22
N LYS A 315 3.79 -14.66 2.76
CA LYS A 315 3.86 -15.67 3.83
C LYS A 315 4.63 -16.90 3.38
N ILE A 316 4.29 -17.46 2.22
CA ILE A 316 4.95 -18.64 1.68
C ILE A 316 6.39 -18.34 1.35
N ARG A 317 6.67 -17.21 0.71
CA ARG A 317 8.03 -16.80 0.40
C ARG A 317 8.90 -16.67 1.64
N MET A 318 8.38 -16.03 2.70
CA MET A 318 9.10 -15.89 3.96
C MET A 318 9.33 -17.24 4.64
N LEU A 319 8.33 -18.12 4.65
CA LEU A 319 8.47 -19.47 5.21
C LEU A 319 9.47 -20.31 4.39
N SER A 320 9.37 -20.29 3.06
CA SER A 320 10.32 -20.96 2.17
C SER A 320 11.74 -20.47 2.35
N PHE A 321 11.91 -19.16 2.46
CA PHE A 321 13.23 -18.56 2.66
C PHE A 321 13.83 -18.93 4.02
N LYS A 322 13.01 -18.98 5.05
CA LYS A 322 13.44 -19.34 6.40
C LYS A 322 13.77 -20.82 6.55
N GLU A 323 12.95 -21.71 5.99
CA GLU A 323 13.06 -23.17 6.17
C GLU A 323 13.90 -23.86 5.06
N GLY A 324 14.34 -23.11 4.05
CA GLY A 324 15.10 -23.62 2.91
C GLY A 324 14.24 -24.00 1.70
N SER A 325 13.10 -24.58 1.86
CA SER A 325 12.04 -24.77 0.83
C SER A 325 10.79 -25.31 1.49
N LEU A 326 9.63 -24.83 1.08
CA LEU A 326 8.35 -25.48 1.43
C LEU A 326 8.09 -26.55 0.39
N ASN A 327 8.02 -27.81 0.84
CA ASN A 327 7.61 -28.91 -0.01
C ASN A 327 6.10 -29.19 0.15
N ARG A 328 5.54 -29.98 -0.77
CA ARG A 328 4.13 -30.36 -0.79
C ARG A 328 3.70 -31.08 0.51
N GLU A 329 4.58 -31.83 1.16
CA GLU A 329 4.29 -32.60 2.37
C GLU A 329 3.98 -31.70 3.58
N GLN A 330 4.48 -30.45 3.56
CA GLN A 330 4.23 -29.47 4.61
C GLN A 330 2.92 -28.69 4.40
N LEU A 331 2.31 -28.80 3.22
CA LEU A 331 1.09 -28.12 2.84
C LEU A 331 -0.04 -29.12 2.64
N SER A 332 -1.23 -28.77 3.12
CA SER A 332 -2.47 -29.52 2.86
C SER A 332 -3.60 -28.55 2.56
N LEU A 333 -4.66 -29.05 1.90
CA LEU A 333 -5.86 -28.28 1.63
C LEU A 333 -7.00 -28.83 2.49
N ARG A 334 -7.69 -27.95 3.24
CA ARG A 334 -8.90 -28.28 4.01
C ARG A 334 -9.96 -27.19 3.73
N ASP A 335 -11.08 -27.54 3.14
CA ASP A 335 -12.20 -26.61 2.88
C ASP A 335 -11.75 -25.28 2.23
N ASN A 336 -11.00 -25.33 1.15
CA ASN A 336 -10.38 -24.18 0.47
C ASN A 336 -9.30 -23.43 1.28
N ILE A 337 -8.87 -23.96 2.43
CA ILE A 337 -7.82 -23.34 3.25
C ILE A 337 -6.52 -24.12 3.04
N VAL A 338 -5.50 -23.45 2.55
CA VAL A 338 -4.14 -23.99 2.55
C VAL A 338 -3.64 -23.98 3.99
N MET A 339 -3.28 -25.14 4.48
CA MET A 339 -2.72 -25.37 5.80
C MET A 339 -1.21 -25.54 5.69
N TYR A 340 -0.49 -25.05 6.67
CA TYR A 340 0.93 -25.32 6.89
C TYR A 340 1.11 -25.85 8.32
N GLN A 341 1.58 -27.09 8.47
CA GLN A 341 1.75 -27.73 9.77
C GLN A 341 0.53 -27.52 10.69
N ASP A 342 -0.67 -27.85 10.21
CA ASP A 342 -1.97 -27.67 10.90
C ASP A 342 -2.41 -26.22 11.18
N SER A 343 -1.66 -25.24 10.75
CA SER A 343 -2.06 -23.83 10.83
C SER A 343 -2.64 -23.33 9.53
N ALA A 344 -3.79 -22.65 9.59
CA ALA A 344 -4.40 -22.02 8.42
C ALA A 344 -3.50 -20.92 7.85
N LEU A 345 -2.99 -21.13 6.64
CA LEU A 345 -2.12 -20.18 5.96
C LEU A 345 -2.93 -19.16 5.16
N VAL A 346 -3.87 -19.65 4.36
CA VAL A 346 -4.73 -18.81 3.53
C VAL A 346 -5.98 -19.55 3.07
N ASN A 347 -7.07 -18.80 2.90
CA ASN A 347 -8.27 -19.29 2.23
C ASN A 347 -8.17 -18.92 0.74
N LEU A 348 -8.17 -19.92 -0.14
CA LEU A 348 -8.10 -19.74 -1.60
C LEU A 348 -9.35 -19.07 -2.18
N ALA A 349 -10.47 -19.12 -1.47
CA ALA A 349 -11.70 -18.40 -1.84
C ALA A 349 -11.66 -16.90 -1.46
N ASP A 350 -10.73 -16.49 -0.62
CA ASP A 350 -10.54 -15.10 -0.19
C ASP A 350 -9.52 -14.34 -1.08
N ARG A 351 -9.12 -13.15 -0.63
CA ARG A 351 -8.20 -12.25 -1.36
C ARG A 351 -6.78 -12.79 -1.57
N GLY A 352 -6.44 -13.91 -0.96
CA GLY A 352 -5.04 -14.39 -0.91
C GLY A 352 -4.56 -15.07 -2.19
N ALA A 353 -5.43 -15.83 -2.89
CA ALA A 353 -5.10 -16.47 -4.15
C ALA A 353 -5.96 -15.88 -5.25
N THR A 354 -5.41 -14.94 -5.99
CA THR A 354 -6.14 -14.25 -7.03
C THR A 354 -5.84 -14.82 -8.40
N LEU A 355 -6.88 -15.32 -9.05
CA LEU A 355 -6.88 -15.55 -10.47
C LEU A 355 -7.11 -14.19 -11.15
N MET A 356 -6.11 -13.65 -11.82
CA MET A 356 -6.24 -12.40 -12.55
C MET A 356 -6.88 -12.65 -13.91
N VAL A 357 -7.88 -11.84 -14.28
CA VAL A 357 -8.48 -11.80 -15.61
C VAL A 357 -8.05 -10.49 -16.27
N ASN A 358 -7.26 -10.60 -17.33
CA ASN A 358 -6.68 -9.47 -18.05
C ASN A 358 -7.49 -9.11 -19.30
N PHE A 359 -8.17 -10.07 -19.88
CA PHE A 359 -8.91 -9.89 -21.12
C PHE A 359 -10.24 -10.67 -21.09
N LEU A 360 -11.28 -10.08 -21.67
CA LEU A 360 -12.59 -10.68 -21.85
C LEU A 360 -13.17 -10.25 -23.21
N SER A 361 -13.45 -11.22 -24.07
CA SER A 361 -14.20 -11.00 -25.32
C SER A 361 -15.32 -12.02 -25.47
N VAL A 362 -16.20 -11.77 -26.44
CA VAL A 362 -17.19 -12.72 -26.93
C VAL A 362 -17.09 -12.76 -28.45
N GLU A 363 -16.79 -13.92 -28.99
CA GLU A 363 -16.62 -14.19 -30.41
C GLU A 363 -17.47 -15.41 -30.80
N ASN A 364 -18.35 -15.28 -31.80
CA ASN A 364 -19.20 -16.38 -32.28
C ASN A 364 -19.90 -17.15 -31.13
N ASP A 365 -20.57 -16.41 -30.23
CA ASP A 365 -21.24 -16.96 -29.05
C ASP A 365 -20.31 -17.74 -28.09
N THR A 366 -19.03 -17.44 -28.11
CA THR A 366 -18.03 -18.01 -27.19
C THR A 366 -17.43 -16.92 -26.35
N LEU A 367 -17.52 -17.04 -25.03
CA LEU A 367 -16.80 -16.19 -24.07
C LEU A 367 -15.34 -16.64 -24.03
N ILE A 368 -14.43 -15.71 -24.24
CA ILE A 368 -12.99 -15.90 -24.14
C ILE A 368 -12.50 -15.12 -22.93
N LEU A 369 -11.85 -15.80 -22.00
CA LEU A 369 -11.17 -15.20 -20.86
C LEU A 369 -9.69 -15.54 -20.98
N GLU A 370 -8.86 -14.49 -20.79
CA GLU A 370 -7.42 -14.64 -20.65
C GLU A 370 -6.96 -13.95 -19.38
N GLY A 371 -5.99 -14.53 -18.74
CA GLY A 371 -5.48 -14.02 -17.48
C GLY A 371 -4.22 -14.73 -17.05
N CYS A 372 -3.87 -14.55 -15.79
CA CYS A 372 -2.75 -15.24 -15.20
C CYS A 372 -3.04 -15.68 -13.77
N ILE A 373 -2.36 -16.76 -13.36
CA ILE A 373 -2.30 -17.23 -11.99
C ILE A 373 -0.87 -17.08 -11.49
N ARG A 374 -0.69 -16.69 -10.25
CA ARG A 374 0.62 -16.62 -9.64
C ARG A 374 1.17 -18.01 -9.34
N THR A 375 2.45 -18.18 -9.58
CA THR A 375 3.06 -19.52 -9.72
C THR A 375 3.45 -20.25 -8.46
N TRP A 376 3.49 -19.59 -7.30
CA TRP A 376 3.83 -20.32 -6.09
C TRP A 376 2.86 -21.50 -5.84
N ILE A 377 1.54 -21.36 -6.14
CA ILE A 377 0.59 -22.48 -6.11
C ILE A 377 1.04 -23.61 -7.05
N LEU A 378 1.52 -23.25 -8.24
CA LEU A 378 1.95 -24.20 -9.24
C LEU A 378 3.26 -24.89 -8.87
N SER A 379 4.14 -24.22 -8.13
CA SER A 379 5.35 -24.86 -7.61
C SER A 379 5.05 -25.87 -6.50
N CYS A 380 4.00 -25.61 -5.70
CA CYS A 380 3.53 -26.57 -4.69
C CYS A 380 2.71 -27.74 -5.27
N TRP A 381 1.96 -27.49 -6.36
CA TRP A 381 1.10 -28.47 -7.04
C TRP A 381 1.32 -28.42 -8.56
N PRO A 382 2.37 -29.04 -9.10
CA PRO A 382 2.68 -28.99 -10.53
C PRO A 382 1.59 -29.59 -11.42
N GLU A 383 0.79 -30.54 -10.89
CA GLU A 383 -0.34 -31.17 -11.57
C GLU A 383 -1.64 -30.34 -11.52
N LEU A 384 -1.60 -29.15 -10.92
CA LEU A 384 -2.77 -28.28 -10.80
C LEU A 384 -3.40 -28.02 -12.16
N GLN A 385 -4.70 -28.24 -12.25
CA GLN A 385 -5.52 -27.90 -13.42
C GLN A 385 -6.45 -26.74 -13.08
N LEU A 386 -6.52 -25.76 -13.97
CA LEU A 386 -7.50 -24.68 -13.91
C LEU A 386 -8.66 -25.00 -14.85
N LYS A 387 -9.88 -24.97 -14.35
CA LYS A 387 -11.10 -25.14 -15.13
C LYS A 387 -12.15 -24.11 -14.77
N TYR A 388 -13.02 -23.79 -15.71
CA TYR A 388 -14.18 -22.95 -15.46
C TYR A 388 -15.43 -23.78 -15.46
N VAL A 389 -16.24 -23.60 -14.42
CA VAL A 389 -17.49 -24.33 -14.21
C VAL A 389 -18.64 -23.43 -14.67
N VAL A 390 -19.57 -24.01 -15.44
CA VAL A 390 -20.78 -23.35 -15.92
C VAL A 390 -21.99 -24.06 -15.35
N ASP A 391 -22.84 -23.31 -14.63
CA ASP A 391 -24.10 -23.79 -14.04
C ASP A 391 -23.94 -25.08 -13.24
N GLU A 392 -22.80 -25.21 -12.51
CA GLU A 392 -22.46 -26.38 -11.66
C GLU A 392 -22.38 -27.74 -12.38
N GLN A 393 -22.48 -27.77 -13.71
CA GLN A 393 -22.61 -29.01 -14.49
C GLN A 393 -21.55 -29.18 -15.58
N LYS A 394 -21.06 -28.13 -16.17
CA LYS A 394 -20.14 -28.20 -17.32
C LYS A 394 -18.79 -27.60 -16.97
N TYR A 395 -17.74 -28.30 -17.36
CA TYR A 395 -16.36 -27.92 -17.10
C TYR A 395 -15.64 -27.56 -18.39
N TYR A 396 -14.94 -26.43 -18.38
CA TYR A 396 -14.12 -25.97 -19.48
C TYR A 396 -12.69 -25.78 -19.00
N PRO A 397 -11.74 -26.63 -19.43
CA PRO A 397 -10.34 -26.50 -19.00
C PRO A 397 -9.73 -25.23 -19.56
N ALA A 398 -8.95 -24.56 -18.74
CA ALA A 398 -8.10 -23.48 -19.18
C ALA A 398 -6.79 -24.06 -19.72
N VAL A 399 -6.35 -23.53 -20.86
CA VAL A 399 -5.06 -23.90 -21.44
C VAL A 399 -4.03 -22.89 -20.94
N PHE A 400 -2.97 -23.40 -20.31
CA PHE A 400 -1.84 -22.58 -19.91
C PHE A 400 -0.91 -22.36 -21.11
N ASN A 401 -0.45 -21.13 -21.26
CA ASN A 401 0.56 -20.78 -22.24
C ASN A 401 1.94 -20.81 -21.57
N ASP A 402 2.92 -21.39 -22.25
CA ASP A 402 4.31 -21.50 -21.77
C ASP A 402 5.14 -20.22 -22.05
N TYR A 403 4.52 -19.05 -21.93
CA TYR A 403 5.27 -17.80 -21.99
C TYR A 403 5.98 -17.59 -20.66
N ASP A 404 7.27 -17.87 -20.64
CA ASP A 404 8.18 -17.49 -19.56
C ASP A 404 8.22 -15.96 -19.47
N ILE A 405 7.66 -15.42 -18.40
CA ILE A 405 7.96 -14.04 -18.03
C ILE A 405 9.28 -14.04 -17.30
N GLU A 406 10.08 -12.99 -17.57
CA GLU A 406 11.42 -12.77 -17.03
C GLU A 406 11.67 -13.44 -15.66
N LYS A 407 12.60 -14.38 -15.66
CA LYS A 407 13.12 -14.99 -14.45
C LYS A 407 13.83 -13.91 -13.63
N LYS A 408 13.25 -13.56 -12.48
CA LYS A 408 13.95 -12.74 -11.50
C LYS A 408 14.52 -13.65 -10.42
N GLU A 409 15.84 -13.66 -10.32
CA GLU A 409 16.51 -14.27 -9.18
C GLU A 409 16.12 -13.50 -7.92
N THR A 410 15.32 -14.11 -7.05
CA THR A 410 14.88 -13.53 -5.77
C THR A 410 15.81 -14.00 -4.64
N LEU A 411 15.69 -13.44 -3.45
CA LEU A 411 16.40 -13.93 -2.27
C LEU A 411 16.11 -15.40 -1.95
N THR A 412 14.97 -15.91 -2.35
CA THR A 412 14.57 -17.31 -2.19
C THR A 412 15.14 -18.23 -3.25
N GLY A 413 15.75 -17.67 -4.30
CA GLY A 413 16.17 -18.43 -5.49
C GLY A 413 15.00 -18.83 -6.39
N ASP A 414 13.75 -18.58 -5.96
CA ASP A 414 12.56 -18.96 -6.71
C ASP A 414 12.32 -18.01 -7.88
N GLU A 415 12.15 -18.60 -9.04
CA GLU A 415 11.76 -17.87 -10.25
C GLU A 415 10.28 -17.49 -10.14
N TRP A 416 9.99 -16.20 -10.14
CA TRP A 416 8.62 -15.72 -10.28
C TRP A 416 8.10 -16.07 -11.66
N GLN A 417 7.20 -17.04 -11.74
CA GLN A 417 6.50 -17.34 -12.98
C GLN A 417 5.04 -16.91 -12.80
N LEU A 418 4.57 -16.01 -13.62
CA LEU A 418 3.15 -15.86 -13.89
C LEU A 418 2.79 -16.87 -14.98
N ARG A 419 1.89 -17.81 -14.75
CA ARG A 419 1.36 -18.65 -15.84
C ARG A 419 0.13 -18.00 -16.43
N PHE A 420 0.20 -17.68 -17.69
CA PHE A 420 -0.94 -17.17 -18.45
C PHE A 420 -1.80 -18.33 -18.90
N TYR A 421 -3.12 -18.08 -18.85
CA TYR A 421 -4.10 -19.04 -19.31
C TYR A 421 -5.09 -18.38 -20.26
N ARG A 422 -5.70 -19.20 -21.12
CA ARG A 422 -6.86 -18.89 -21.95
C ARG A 422 -7.91 -19.96 -21.76
N VAL A 423 -9.17 -19.55 -21.64
CA VAL A 423 -10.33 -20.46 -21.68
C VAL A 423 -11.36 -19.96 -22.68
N ARG A 424 -12.02 -20.91 -23.34
CA ARG A 424 -13.13 -20.68 -24.28
C ARG A 424 -14.37 -21.38 -23.78
N ILE A 425 -15.45 -20.60 -23.54
CA ILE A 425 -16.69 -21.08 -22.94
C ILE A 425 -17.86 -20.76 -23.88
N PRO A 426 -18.51 -21.77 -24.48
CA PRO A 426 -19.69 -21.57 -25.32
C PRO A 426 -20.84 -20.97 -24.52
N LEU A 427 -21.50 -19.95 -25.09
CA LEU A 427 -22.65 -19.28 -24.49
C LEU A 427 -23.95 -19.83 -25.09
N SER A 428 -24.84 -20.33 -24.23
CA SER A 428 -26.10 -20.93 -24.64
C SER A 428 -27.21 -19.92 -24.99
N GLY A 429 -26.97 -18.64 -24.73
CA GLY A 429 -28.00 -17.61 -24.82
C GLY A 429 -28.97 -17.55 -23.64
N LYS A 430 -29.02 -18.57 -22.80
CA LYS A 430 -29.70 -18.56 -21.49
C LYS A 430 -28.81 -17.90 -20.44
N GLN A 431 -29.37 -17.60 -19.27
CA GLN A 431 -28.56 -17.14 -18.14
C GLN A 431 -27.59 -18.25 -17.73
N GLN A 432 -26.32 -17.91 -17.62
CA GLN A 432 -25.25 -18.82 -17.20
C GLN A 432 -24.43 -18.17 -16.11
N GLN A 433 -24.05 -18.99 -15.10
CA GLN A 433 -23.14 -18.59 -14.05
C GLN A 433 -21.79 -19.32 -14.25
N ILE A 434 -20.71 -18.54 -14.32
CA ILE A 434 -19.37 -19.03 -14.68
C ILE A 434 -18.39 -18.66 -13.58
N TYR A 435 -17.68 -19.63 -13.04
CA TYR A 435 -16.67 -19.41 -12.01
C TYR A 435 -15.46 -20.35 -12.18
N PRO A 436 -14.25 -19.93 -11.78
CA PRO A 436 -13.06 -20.76 -11.88
C PRO A 436 -12.93 -21.70 -10.69
N MET A 437 -12.43 -22.90 -10.99
CA MET A 437 -11.99 -23.89 -10.03
C MET A 437 -10.59 -24.38 -10.37
N ILE A 438 -9.80 -24.64 -9.36
CA ILE A 438 -8.57 -25.41 -9.49
C ILE A 438 -8.82 -26.84 -8.97
N GLU A 439 -8.21 -27.78 -9.64
CA GLU A 439 -8.13 -29.18 -9.21
C GLU A 439 -6.66 -29.49 -8.91
N LEU A 440 -6.41 -29.99 -7.72
CA LEU A 440 -5.11 -30.47 -7.32
C LEU A 440 -4.96 -31.93 -7.76
N GLY A 441 -3.77 -32.38 -8.09
CA GLY A 441 -3.53 -33.72 -8.64
C GLY A 441 -3.97 -34.92 -7.76
N ASN A 442 -4.51 -34.62 -6.56
CA ASN A 442 -5.13 -35.62 -5.67
C ASN A 442 -6.68 -35.68 -5.79
N GLY A 443 -7.27 -34.94 -6.74
CA GLY A 443 -8.72 -34.84 -6.94
C GLY A 443 -9.43 -33.83 -6.05
N GLU A 444 -8.73 -33.09 -5.17
CA GLU A 444 -9.32 -32.02 -4.41
C GLU A 444 -9.58 -30.79 -5.31
N GLU A 445 -10.76 -30.22 -5.18
CA GLU A 445 -11.19 -29.06 -5.94
C GLU A 445 -11.36 -27.83 -5.06
N CYS A 446 -10.97 -26.67 -5.57
CA CYS A 446 -11.12 -25.41 -4.87
C CYS A 446 -11.63 -24.32 -5.80
N ARG A 447 -12.66 -23.59 -5.36
CA ARG A 447 -13.15 -22.40 -6.07
C ARG A 447 -12.20 -21.22 -5.87
N MET A 448 -11.73 -20.66 -6.99
CA MET A 448 -10.80 -19.51 -6.97
C MET A 448 -11.55 -18.19 -7.04
N LYS A 449 -10.97 -17.17 -6.44
CA LYS A 449 -11.44 -15.80 -6.59
C LYS A 449 -10.86 -15.15 -7.84
N MET A 450 -11.74 -14.56 -8.66
CA MET A 450 -11.32 -13.74 -9.80
C MET A 450 -11.08 -12.29 -9.39
N VAL A 451 -10.02 -11.70 -9.93
CA VAL A 451 -9.77 -10.26 -9.90
C VAL A 451 -9.56 -9.78 -11.32
N PHE A 452 -10.33 -8.79 -11.72
CA PHE A 452 -10.20 -8.14 -13.01
C PHE A 452 -9.20 -7.00 -12.92
N THR A 453 -8.33 -6.87 -13.93
CA THR A 453 -7.37 -5.76 -13.97
C THR A 453 -8.08 -4.40 -13.95
N LYS A 454 -7.37 -3.36 -13.53
CA LYS A 454 -7.91 -2.01 -13.29
C LYS A 454 -8.72 -1.46 -14.48
N PHE A 455 -8.35 -1.80 -15.68
CA PHE A 455 -8.99 -1.31 -16.92
C PHE A 455 -10.16 -2.18 -17.41
N MET A 456 -10.40 -3.31 -16.78
CA MET A 456 -11.48 -4.21 -17.18
C MET A 456 -12.85 -3.70 -16.69
N PRO A 457 -13.89 -3.76 -17.55
CA PRO A 457 -15.24 -3.31 -17.17
C PRO A 457 -15.84 -4.04 -15.97
N LEU A 458 -15.44 -5.29 -15.74
CA LEU A 458 -15.88 -6.12 -14.62
C LEU A 458 -15.09 -5.88 -13.32
N ASN A 459 -14.12 -4.96 -13.33
CA ASN A 459 -13.40 -4.59 -12.13
C ASN A 459 -14.37 -4.02 -11.07
N ALA A 460 -14.16 -4.41 -9.81
CA ALA A 460 -15.00 -3.98 -8.68
C ALA A 460 -15.00 -2.46 -8.44
N LEU A 461 -14.02 -1.73 -8.96
CA LEU A 461 -13.97 -0.26 -8.93
C LEU A 461 -14.98 0.38 -9.89
N ASN A 462 -15.47 -0.38 -10.88
CA ASN A 462 -16.49 0.11 -11.81
C ASN A 462 -17.89 -0.09 -11.22
N PRO A 463 -18.80 0.89 -11.33
CA PRO A 463 -20.15 0.75 -10.82
C PRO A 463 -20.86 -0.48 -11.35
N GLY A 464 -21.21 -1.41 -10.45
CA GLY A 464 -21.95 -2.63 -10.77
C GLY A 464 -21.16 -3.72 -11.48
N ALA A 465 -19.87 -3.53 -11.78
CA ALA A 465 -19.00 -4.52 -12.45
C ALA A 465 -19.68 -5.22 -13.62
N VAL A 466 -20.13 -4.47 -14.64
CA VAL A 466 -20.86 -4.99 -15.80
C VAL A 466 -20.30 -4.50 -17.13
N CYS A 467 -20.49 -5.31 -18.17
CA CYS A 467 -20.25 -4.89 -19.55
C CYS A 467 -21.24 -5.54 -20.51
N PHE A 468 -21.32 -4.96 -21.72
CA PHE A 468 -21.99 -5.58 -22.87
C PHE A 468 -20.95 -6.04 -23.89
N ARG A 469 -21.10 -7.25 -24.40
CA ARG A 469 -20.33 -7.80 -25.51
C ARG A 469 -21.30 -8.38 -26.55
N GLY A 470 -21.47 -7.66 -27.67
CA GLY A 470 -22.51 -7.98 -28.62
C GLY A 470 -23.91 -7.97 -27.97
N LYS A 471 -24.64 -9.08 -28.12
CA LYS A 471 -25.98 -9.28 -27.53
C LYS A 471 -25.94 -9.64 -26.02
N TYR A 472 -24.79 -9.96 -25.46
CA TYR A 472 -24.64 -10.46 -24.09
C TYR A 472 -24.45 -9.34 -23.08
N PHE A 473 -25.18 -9.43 -21.98
CA PHE A 473 -24.98 -8.68 -20.75
C PHE A 473 -24.18 -9.55 -19.78
N ILE A 474 -23.02 -9.05 -19.35
CA ILE A 474 -22.07 -9.75 -18.51
C ILE A 474 -21.89 -8.96 -17.22
N ARG A 475 -22.01 -9.62 -16.07
CA ARG A 475 -21.85 -9.03 -14.74
C ARG A 475 -20.94 -9.91 -13.89
N TYR A 476 -20.11 -9.31 -13.08
CA TYR A 476 -19.37 -10.00 -12.04
C TYR A 476 -20.02 -9.75 -10.67
N ALA A 477 -20.46 -10.81 -10.01
CA ALA A 477 -21.07 -10.76 -8.69
C ALA A 477 -20.87 -12.10 -7.95
N ALA A 478 -20.76 -12.07 -6.63
CA ALA A 478 -20.60 -13.26 -5.79
C ALA A 478 -19.49 -14.23 -6.27
N ASN A 479 -18.37 -13.66 -6.73
CA ASN A 479 -17.24 -14.40 -7.27
C ASN A 479 -17.58 -15.30 -8.49
N ALA A 480 -18.55 -14.87 -9.30
CA ALA A 480 -18.92 -15.52 -10.55
C ALA A 480 -19.20 -14.50 -11.65
N ILE A 481 -19.03 -14.89 -12.89
CA ILE A 481 -19.45 -14.13 -14.06
C ILE A 481 -20.85 -14.62 -14.43
N ASP A 482 -21.85 -13.72 -14.32
CA ASP A 482 -23.20 -13.96 -14.83
C ASP A 482 -23.29 -13.48 -16.27
N VAL A 483 -23.66 -14.33 -17.20
CA VAL A 483 -23.85 -14.02 -18.63
C VAL A 483 -25.28 -14.30 -19.01
N ARG A 484 -25.92 -13.36 -19.71
CA ARG A 484 -27.28 -13.57 -20.27
C ARG A 484 -27.54 -12.67 -21.48
N ILE A 485 -28.50 -13.05 -22.30
CA ILE A 485 -29.10 -12.16 -23.29
C ILE A 485 -30.28 -11.46 -22.61
N PRO A 486 -30.28 -10.13 -22.43
CA PRO A 486 -31.39 -9.43 -21.81
C PRO A 486 -32.60 -9.39 -22.76
N SER A 487 -33.80 -9.59 -22.24
CA SER A 487 -35.06 -9.53 -23.02
C SER A 487 -35.26 -8.16 -23.71
N ASN A 488 -34.75 -7.10 -23.10
CA ASN A 488 -34.67 -5.76 -23.70
C ASN A 488 -33.30 -5.13 -23.36
N ALA A 489 -32.40 -5.20 -24.33
CA ALA A 489 -31.03 -4.69 -24.19
C ALA A 489 -30.97 -3.19 -23.91
N MET A 490 -31.82 -2.39 -24.58
CA MET A 490 -31.86 -0.93 -24.39
C MET A 490 -32.31 -0.58 -22.96
N LYS A 491 -33.42 -1.17 -22.50
CA LYS A 491 -33.93 -0.95 -21.13
C LYS A 491 -32.90 -1.35 -20.08
N THR A 492 -32.24 -2.50 -20.27
CA THR A 492 -31.19 -2.98 -19.35
C THR A 492 -30.00 -2.03 -19.30
N LYS A 493 -29.59 -1.49 -20.44
CA LYS A 493 -28.49 -0.53 -20.55
C LYS A 493 -28.81 0.80 -19.88
N ILE A 494 -30.00 1.35 -20.12
CA ILE A 494 -30.48 2.59 -19.47
C ILE A 494 -30.54 2.41 -17.96
N ALA A 495 -31.15 1.33 -17.47
CA ALA A 495 -31.23 1.04 -16.05
C ALA A 495 -29.84 0.94 -15.40
N TYR A 496 -28.89 0.36 -16.09
CA TYR A 496 -27.51 0.30 -15.62
C TYR A 496 -26.85 1.68 -15.57
N GLU A 497 -26.99 2.51 -16.62
CA GLU A 497 -26.39 3.86 -16.61
C GLU A 497 -26.98 4.75 -15.49
N ILE A 498 -28.28 4.64 -15.23
CA ILE A 498 -28.93 5.33 -14.10
C ILE A 498 -28.31 4.85 -12.75
N LYS A 499 -28.15 3.54 -12.58
CA LYS A 499 -27.54 2.97 -11.37
C LYS A 499 -26.10 3.43 -11.20
N ALA A 500 -25.32 3.43 -12.27
CA ALA A 500 -23.92 3.89 -12.27
C ALA A 500 -23.83 5.39 -11.91
N PHE A 501 -24.68 6.22 -12.50
CA PHE A 501 -24.77 7.64 -12.17
C PHE A 501 -25.09 7.88 -10.69
N ASN A 502 -26.11 7.20 -10.16
CA ASN A 502 -26.51 7.32 -8.76
C ASN A 502 -25.38 6.86 -7.80
N TYR A 503 -24.65 5.81 -8.16
CA TYR A 503 -23.50 5.36 -7.39
C TYR A 503 -22.39 6.42 -7.36
N LEU A 504 -22.02 6.99 -8.51
CA LEU A 504 -20.98 8.02 -8.61
C LEU A 504 -21.39 9.28 -7.83
N ARG A 505 -22.65 9.69 -7.95
CA ARG A 505 -23.21 10.83 -7.19
C ARG A 505 -23.12 10.62 -5.68
N LYS A 506 -23.50 9.43 -5.20
CA LYS A 506 -23.47 9.09 -3.76
C LYS A 506 -22.04 9.06 -3.20
N ASN A 507 -21.03 8.79 -4.04
CA ASN A 507 -19.63 8.77 -3.65
C ASN A 507 -18.88 10.05 -4.04
N GLU A 508 -19.60 11.15 -4.27
CA GLU A 508 -19.05 12.49 -4.57
C GLU A 508 -18.16 12.57 -5.82
N ARG A 509 -18.32 11.60 -6.74
CA ARG A 509 -17.56 11.51 -8.00
C ARG A 509 -18.32 12.13 -9.18
N MET A 510 -18.75 13.39 -9.05
CA MET A 510 -19.52 14.10 -10.07
C MET A 510 -18.72 14.36 -11.35
N ASP A 511 -17.42 14.51 -11.26
CA ASP A 511 -16.49 14.56 -12.40
C ASP A 511 -16.62 13.31 -13.28
N ALA A 512 -16.49 12.13 -12.67
CA ALA A 512 -16.66 10.85 -13.35
C ALA A 512 -18.09 10.64 -13.89
N ALA A 513 -19.10 11.12 -13.18
CA ALA A 513 -20.48 11.06 -13.65
C ALA A 513 -20.71 11.91 -14.90
N LYS A 514 -20.17 13.13 -14.96
CA LYS A 514 -20.22 14.00 -16.14
C LYS A 514 -19.53 13.37 -17.35
N LEU A 515 -18.30 12.86 -17.16
CA LEU A 515 -17.54 12.17 -18.22
C LEU A 515 -18.32 10.96 -18.76
N ARG A 516 -18.99 10.20 -17.88
CA ARG A 516 -19.79 9.05 -18.28
C ARG A 516 -21.01 9.45 -19.12
N ILE A 517 -21.73 10.51 -18.74
CA ILE A 517 -22.84 11.07 -19.55
C ILE A 517 -22.33 11.50 -20.91
N GLN A 518 -21.23 12.24 -20.96
CA GLN A 518 -20.62 12.66 -22.21
C GLN A 518 -20.25 11.46 -23.10
N ALA A 519 -19.67 10.40 -22.53
CA ALA A 519 -19.32 9.18 -23.26
C ALA A 519 -20.56 8.45 -23.83
N VAL A 520 -21.67 8.42 -23.08
CA VAL A 520 -22.93 7.84 -23.56
C VAL A 520 -23.53 8.69 -24.66
N CYS A 521 -23.61 10.02 -24.50
CA CYS A 521 -24.16 10.93 -25.51
C CYS A 521 -23.32 10.92 -26.80
N ARG A 522 -21.99 10.86 -26.67
CA ARG A 522 -21.08 10.86 -27.81
C ARG A 522 -21.30 9.69 -28.76
N ARG A 523 -21.75 8.53 -28.26
CA ARG A 523 -22.10 7.36 -29.09
C ARG A 523 -23.24 7.61 -30.09
N PHE A 524 -24.07 8.60 -29.82
CA PHE A 524 -25.14 8.99 -30.75
C PHE A 524 -24.64 9.91 -31.87
N PHE A 525 -23.50 10.57 -31.72
CA PHE A 525 -23.01 11.59 -32.61
C PHE A 525 -21.73 11.22 -33.37
N LYS A 526 -20.99 10.20 -32.93
CA LYS A 526 -19.76 9.76 -33.60
C LYS A 526 -19.81 8.30 -34.02
N LYS A 527 -19.44 8.03 -35.26
CA LYS A 527 -19.34 6.68 -35.84
C LYS A 527 -18.02 5.97 -35.51
N LYS A 528 -16.95 6.72 -35.16
CA LYS A 528 -15.62 6.17 -34.94
C LYS A 528 -15.44 5.65 -33.52
N GLN A 529 -14.67 4.57 -33.36
CA GLN A 529 -14.24 4.02 -32.11
C GLN A 529 -13.10 4.89 -31.54
N ILE A 530 -13.21 5.31 -30.29
CA ILE A 530 -12.15 6.05 -29.60
C ILE A 530 -11.29 5.03 -28.86
N TRP A 531 -10.00 5.04 -29.18
CA TRP A 531 -9.00 4.27 -28.47
C TRP A 531 -8.20 5.22 -27.57
N LEU A 532 -8.30 5.02 -26.25
CA LEU A 532 -7.47 5.71 -25.28
C LEU A 532 -6.27 4.81 -25.00
N ILE A 533 -5.11 5.28 -25.39
CA ILE A 533 -3.84 4.57 -25.27
C ILE A 533 -2.98 5.32 -24.26
N SER A 534 -2.34 4.62 -23.35
CA SER A 534 -1.40 5.21 -22.39
C SER A 534 -0.35 4.19 -22.00
N ASP A 535 0.81 4.66 -21.59
CA ASP A 535 1.82 3.87 -20.92
C ASP A 535 1.67 4.04 -19.39
N ARG A 536 2.34 5.02 -18.82
CA ARG A 536 2.21 5.45 -17.42
C ARG A 536 1.70 6.87 -17.36
N ASP A 537 1.14 7.27 -16.23
CA ASP A 537 0.53 8.60 -16.09
C ASP A 537 1.51 9.76 -16.38
N TYR A 538 2.82 9.55 -16.17
CA TYR A 538 3.86 10.58 -16.29
C TYR A 538 4.96 10.29 -17.32
N VAL A 539 4.94 9.14 -17.99
CA VAL A 539 6.02 8.74 -18.90
C VAL A 539 5.41 8.07 -20.12
N ALA A 540 5.78 8.51 -21.31
CA ALA A 540 5.62 7.80 -22.57
C ALA A 540 6.95 7.06 -22.88
N ASN A 541 7.04 6.36 -24.00
CA ASN A 541 8.17 5.57 -24.44
C ASN A 541 8.13 4.09 -23.99
N ASP A 542 6.93 3.53 -24.02
CA ASP A 542 6.68 2.11 -23.85
C ASP A 542 5.71 1.64 -24.96
N ASN A 543 5.19 0.44 -24.85
CA ASN A 543 4.32 -0.20 -25.84
C ASN A 543 3.10 0.65 -26.24
N GLY A 544 2.55 1.44 -25.36
CA GLY A 544 1.42 2.34 -25.65
C GLY A 544 1.79 3.44 -26.62
N GLU A 545 2.93 4.12 -26.46
CA GLU A 545 3.40 5.12 -27.41
C GLU A 545 3.65 4.50 -28.80
N HIS A 546 4.31 3.34 -28.84
CA HIS A 546 4.57 2.65 -30.10
C HIS A 546 3.27 2.27 -30.82
N LEU A 547 2.28 1.73 -30.08
CA LEU A 547 0.97 1.43 -30.64
C LEU A 547 0.24 2.68 -31.14
N PHE A 548 0.27 3.77 -30.37
CA PHE A 548 -0.35 5.03 -30.76
C PHE A 548 0.24 5.59 -32.04
N ARG A 549 1.58 5.65 -32.15
CA ARG A 549 2.29 6.10 -33.35
C ARG A 549 1.99 5.20 -34.54
N TYR A 550 2.04 3.89 -34.36
CA TYR A 550 1.71 2.94 -35.41
C TYR A 550 0.30 3.17 -35.98
N ILE A 551 -0.72 3.32 -35.13
CA ILE A 551 -2.10 3.58 -35.58
C ILE A 551 -2.20 4.95 -36.27
N CYS A 552 -1.48 5.96 -35.78
CA CYS A 552 -1.48 7.28 -36.42
C CYS A 552 -0.84 7.26 -37.82
N GLU A 553 0.22 6.49 -38.03
CA GLU A 553 0.91 6.31 -39.30
C GLU A 553 0.08 5.46 -40.28
N HIS A 554 -0.64 4.45 -39.77
CA HIS A 554 -1.42 3.50 -40.54
C HIS A 554 -2.94 3.78 -40.53
N ARG A 555 -3.35 5.05 -40.41
CA ARG A 555 -4.79 5.43 -40.30
C ARG A 555 -5.69 4.87 -41.38
N LYS A 556 -5.15 4.58 -42.59
CA LYS A 556 -5.92 3.98 -43.69
C LYS A 556 -6.35 2.54 -43.39
N GLU A 557 -5.57 1.82 -42.57
CA GLU A 557 -5.88 0.44 -42.16
C GLU A 557 -6.88 0.41 -40.99
N TYR A 558 -6.97 1.53 -40.22
CA TYR A 558 -7.87 1.69 -39.08
C TYR A 558 -8.87 2.85 -39.27
N PRO A 559 -9.71 2.83 -40.33
CA PRO A 559 -10.57 3.97 -40.68
C PRO A 559 -11.62 4.30 -39.62
N ASP A 560 -12.02 3.30 -38.82
CA ASP A 560 -13.03 3.42 -37.77
C ASP A 560 -12.45 3.75 -36.38
N VAL A 561 -11.13 3.91 -36.27
CA VAL A 561 -10.44 4.20 -34.98
C VAL A 561 -10.01 5.66 -34.94
N GLU A 562 -10.27 6.31 -33.79
CA GLU A 562 -9.76 7.63 -33.45
C GLU A 562 -8.86 7.47 -32.22
N PRO A 563 -7.53 7.38 -32.37
CA PRO A 563 -6.61 7.17 -31.25
C PRO A 563 -6.34 8.47 -30.52
N TYR A 564 -6.26 8.38 -29.19
CA TYR A 564 -5.80 9.44 -28.29
C TYR A 564 -4.76 8.86 -27.34
N PHE A 565 -3.64 9.55 -27.21
CA PHE A 565 -2.68 9.21 -26.16
C PHE A 565 -3.01 9.96 -24.88
N VAL A 566 -3.08 9.24 -23.76
CA VAL A 566 -3.44 9.81 -22.46
C VAL A 566 -2.19 9.90 -21.60
N ILE A 567 -1.79 11.11 -21.27
CA ILE A 567 -0.62 11.41 -20.45
C ILE A 567 -0.91 12.64 -19.57
N SER A 568 -0.29 12.74 -18.40
CA SER A 568 -0.42 13.92 -17.53
C SER A 568 0.17 15.16 -18.19
N GLY A 569 -0.50 16.32 -18.03
CA GLY A 569 0.03 17.61 -18.46
C GLY A 569 1.33 18.06 -17.75
N GLU A 570 1.66 17.40 -16.63
CA GLU A 570 2.91 17.62 -15.90
C GLU A 570 4.04 16.68 -16.34
N SER A 571 3.77 15.79 -17.28
CA SER A 571 4.78 14.86 -17.80
C SER A 571 5.83 15.59 -18.65
N PRO A 572 7.12 15.27 -18.51
CA PRO A 572 8.15 15.79 -19.40
C PRO A 572 7.95 15.36 -20.86
N ASP A 573 7.17 14.30 -21.09
CA ASP A 573 6.85 13.80 -22.44
C ASP A 573 5.59 14.43 -23.04
N TYR A 574 4.87 15.29 -22.30
CA TYR A 574 3.58 15.83 -22.73
C TYR A 574 3.66 16.59 -24.07
N GLU A 575 4.67 17.46 -24.20
CA GLU A 575 4.85 18.25 -25.43
C GLU A 575 5.33 17.42 -26.64
N ARG A 576 5.97 16.27 -26.35
CA ARG A 576 6.45 15.35 -27.37
C ARG A 576 5.34 14.44 -27.93
N MET A 577 4.29 14.21 -27.16
CA MET A 577 3.17 13.35 -27.50
C MET A 577 2.03 14.10 -28.17
#